data_9b8e23b768fb0f1ac783379322f49370
#
_entry.id   9b8e23b768fb0f1ac783379322f49370
#
_cell.length_a   1.000
_cell.length_b   1.000
_cell.length_c   1.000
_cell.angle_alpha   90.00
_cell.angle_beta   90.00
_cell.angle_gamma   90.00
#
_symmetry.space_group_name_H-M   'P 1'
#
loop_
_entity.id
_entity.type
_entity.pdbx_description
1 polymer ?
#
loop_
_entity_poly.entity_id
_entity_poly.type
_entity_poly.pdbx_seq_one_letter_code
_entity_poly.pdbx_strand_id
1 'polypeptide(L)'
;MGRKSSFNDRQIYAALGRQLAELGQATIADIRDATGVATGSLYHRFGSREGLMASAWLDTVAAFQGRFIAALGGEGIEAGVEAALETPRFCRAEPDLALLLVCCRPSEFLTENVPAEYAQRVAGVNRRVATALSEYARRIGRPLLACRLALVGYPLGAVRLFLPRQKVPIEVDDLIRKAVEATLR
;
A
#
# COMPACT_ATOMS: atom_id res chain seq x y z
N MET A 1 -17.32 29.60 16.15
CA MET A 1 -16.09 28.84 16.41
C MET A 1 -16.32 27.40 16.03
N GLY A 2 -15.93 27.00 14.82
CA GLY A 2 -16.11 25.62 14.34
C GLY A 2 -15.12 24.68 15.06
N ARG A 3 -15.64 23.69 15.74
CA ARG A 3 -14.88 22.60 16.36
C ARG A 3 -14.06 21.91 15.27
N LYS A 4 -12.72 22.04 15.28
CA LYS A 4 -11.84 21.26 14.40
C LYS A 4 -12.18 19.78 14.61
N SER A 5 -12.78 19.16 13.63
CA SER A 5 -13.05 17.73 13.60
C SER A 5 -11.71 17.01 13.52
N SER A 6 -11.24 16.49 14.65
CA SER A 6 -9.99 15.71 14.75
C SER A 6 -10.22 14.26 14.40
N PHE A 7 -10.92 13.98 13.30
CA PHE A 7 -10.97 12.61 12.78
C PHE A 7 -9.65 12.27 12.14
N ASN A 8 -9.06 11.17 12.58
CA ASN A 8 -7.82 10.67 12.02
C ASN A 8 -8.12 10.00 10.67
N ASP A 9 -7.51 10.48 9.59
CA ASP A 9 -7.65 9.91 8.25
C ASP A 9 -7.41 8.41 8.23
N ARG A 10 -6.50 7.92 9.08
CA ARG A 10 -6.22 6.50 9.21
C ARG A 10 -7.45 5.67 9.60
N GLN A 11 -8.34 6.20 10.44
CA GLN A 11 -9.60 5.50 10.81
C GLN A 11 -10.56 5.43 9.62
N ILE A 12 -10.63 6.51 8.84
CA ILE A 12 -11.45 6.55 7.62
C ILE A 12 -10.91 5.55 6.59
N TYR A 13 -9.59 5.52 6.39
CA TYR A 13 -8.95 4.61 5.45
C TYR A 13 -9.05 3.14 5.88
N ALA A 14 -8.93 2.85 7.17
CA ALA A 14 -9.15 1.51 7.70
C ALA A 14 -10.59 1.03 7.47
N ALA A 15 -11.59 1.88 7.71
CA ALA A 15 -12.98 1.57 7.43
C ALA A 15 -13.21 1.30 5.93
N LEU A 16 -12.64 2.14 5.06
CA LEU A 16 -12.68 1.95 3.62
C LEU A 16 -12.08 0.60 3.20
N GLY A 17 -10.91 0.24 3.73
CA GLY A 17 -10.24 -1.04 3.43
C GLY A 17 -11.10 -2.24 3.81
N ARG A 18 -11.71 -2.23 5.01
CA ARG A 18 -12.63 -3.29 5.45
C ARG A 18 -13.85 -3.42 4.55
N GLN A 19 -14.52 -2.31 4.22
CA GLN A 19 -15.70 -2.32 3.36
C GLN A 19 -15.38 -2.91 1.97
N LEU A 20 -14.25 -2.52 1.37
CA LEU A 20 -13.81 -3.06 0.09
C LEU A 20 -13.52 -4.56 0.16
N ALA A 21 -12.93 -5.05 1.27
CA ALA A 21 -12.63 -6.46 1.43
C ALA A 21 -13.89 -7.31 1.67
N GLU A 22 -14.86 -6.79 2.41
CA GLU A 22 -16.09 -7.50 2.78
C GLU A 22 -17.14 -7.48 1.66
N LEU A 23 -17.35 -6.31 1.03
CA LEU A 23 -18.46 -6.07 0.10
C LEU A 23 -18.02 -5.85 -1.36
N GLY A 24 -16.70 -5.79 -1.62
CA GLY A 24 -16.17 -5.44 -2.94
C GLY A 24 -16.38 -3.98 -3.36
N GLN A 25 -17.06 -3.20 -2.53
CA GLN A 25 -17.36 -1.78 -2.77
C GLN A 25 -17.49 -1.04 -1.44
N ALA A 26 -17.36 0.30 -1.48
CA ALA A 26 -17.61 1.15 -0.33
C ALA A 26 -18.31 2.44 -0.78
N THR A 27 -19.30 2.89 -0.02
CA THR A 27 -19.99 4.16 -0.23
C THR A 27 -19.61 5.16 0.86
N ILE A 28 -19.86 6.44 0.63
CA ILE A 28 -19.68 7.48 1.67
C ILE A 28 -20.61 7.23 2.87
N ALA A 29 -21.78 6.64 2.65
CA ALA A 29 -22.70 6.28 3.73
C ALA A 29 -22.09 5.18 4.63
N ASP A 30 -21.51 4.14 4.03
CA ASP A 30 -20.87 3.05 4.79
C ASP A 30 -19.70 3.58 5.65
N ILE A 31 -18.90 4.50 5.09
CA ILE A 31 -17.79 5.12 5.81
C ILE A 31 -18.30 6.01 6.96
N ARG A 32 -19.37 6.80 6.72
CA ARG A 32 -20.03 7.58 7.78
C ARG A 32 -20.47 6.66 8.93
N ASP A 33 -21.14 5.58 8.61
CA ASP A 33 -21.73 4.67 9.60
C ASP A 33 -20.65 3.93 10.39
N ALA A 34 -19.55 3.54 9.73
CA ALA A 34 -18.43 2.88 10.36
C ALA A 34 -17.53 3.82 11.21
N THR A 35 -17.49 5.13 10.91
CA THR A 35 -16.55 6.06 11.54
C THR A 35 -17.21 7.15 12.38
N GLY A 36 -18.52 7.39 12.19
CA GLY A 36 -19.23 8.52 12.79
C GLY A 36 -18.89 9.89 12.16
N VAL A 37 -18.09 9.93 11.09
CA VAL A 37 -17.72 11.17 10.40
C VAL A 37 -18.88 11.65 9.54
N ALA A 38 -19.31 12.91 9.75
CA ALA A 38 -20.42 13.46 8.97
C ALA A 38 -20.11 13.47 7.45
N THR A 39 -21.10 13.11 6.63
CA THR A 39 -21.01 13.09 5.16
C THR A 39 -20.45 14.39 4.58
N GLY A 40 -20.93 15.54 5.07
CA GLY A 40 -20.43 16.85 4.64
C GLY A 40 -18.94 17.05 4.91
N SER A 41 -18.41 16.51 6.03
CA SER A 41 -16.99 16.57 6.35
C SER A 41 -16.15 15.71 5.40
N LEU A 42 -16.65 14.54 5.00
CA LEU A 42 -15.98 13.67 4.04
C LEU A 42 -15.90 14.35 2.66
N TYR A 43 -17.01 14.90 2.16
CA TYR A 43 -17.02 15.63 0.88
C TYR A 43 -16.16 16.89 0.91
N HIS A 44 -16.21 17.67 2.00
CA HIS A 44 -15.37 18.85 2.16
C HIS A 44 -13.87 18.50 2.10
N ARG A 45 -13.48 17.34 2.64
CA ARG A 45 -12.08 16.94 2.75
C ARG A 45 -11.54 16.26 1.51
N PHE A 46 -12.32 15.37 0.90
CA PHE A 46 -11.88 14.51 -0.19
C PHE A 46 -12.49 14.84 -1.55
N GLY A 47 -13.46 15.75 -1.59
CA GLY A 47 -14.15 16.20 -2.80
C GLY A 47 -15.19 15.21 -3.31
N SER A 48 -14.82 13.94 -3.44
CA SER A 48 -15.70 12.88 -3.93
C SER A 48 -15.38 11.53 -3.27
N ARG A 49 -16.17 10.50 -3.55
CA ARG A 49 -15.85 9.11 -3.17
C ARG A 49 -14.53 8.66 -3.80
N GLU A 50 -14.33 8.98 -5.06
CA GLU A 50 -13.10 8.68 -5.81
C GLU A 50 -11.90 9.41 -5.22
N GLY A 51 -12.07 10.66 -4.79
CA GLY A 51 -11.04 11.43 -4.07
C GLY A 51 -10.67 10.79 -2.74
N LEU A 52 -11.65 10.28 -1.98
CA LEU A 52 -11.39 9.52 -0.76
C LEU A 52 -10.60 8.23 -1.05
N MET A 53 -11.02 7.46 -2.04
CA MET A 53 -10.31 6.23 -2.45
C MET A 53 -8.88 6.53 -2.89
N ALA A 54 -8.68 7.54 -3.72
CA ALA A 54 -7.36 7.96 -4.19
C ALA A 54 -6.45 8.42 -3.05
N SER A 55 -6.98 9.24 -2.13
CA SER A 55 -6.23 9.72 -0.95
C SER A 55 -5.82 8.55 -0.07
N ALA A 56 -6.75 7.67 0.28
CA ALA A 56 -6.49 6.50 1.12
C ALA A 56 -5.45 5.57 0.51
N TRP A 57 -5.57 5.28 -0.77
CA TRP A 57 -4.64 4.44 -1.51
C TRP A 57 -3.24 5.07 -1.58
N LEU A 58 -3.14 6.36 -1.94
CA LEU A 58 -1.87 7.08 -2.05
C LEU A 58 -1.12 7.15 -0.71
N ASP A 59 -1.81 7.46 0.38
CA ASP A 59 -1.19 7.58 1.69
C ASP A 59 -0.73 6.21 2.21
N THR A 60 -1.51 5.15 1.94
CA THR A 60 -1.12 3.78 2.26
C THR A 60 0.09 3.32 1.46
N VAL A 61 0.10 3.57 0.14
CA VAL A 61 1.26 3.28 -0.72
C VAL A 61 2.49 4.04 -0.24
N ALA A 62 2.36 5.33 0.10
CA ALA A 62 3.49 6.13 0.58
C ALA A 62 4.05 5.60 1.90
N ALA A 63 3.20 5.18 2.84
CA ALA A 63 3.61 4.58 4.11
C ALA A 63 4.38 3.26 3.90
N PHE A 64 3.88 2.37 3.04
CA PHE A 64 4.56 1.14 2.67
C PHE A 64 5.89 1.41 1.96
N GLN A 65 5.89 2.26 0.93
CA GLN A 65 7.09 2.58 0.14
C GLN A 65 8.17 3.22 0.99
N GLY A 66 7.81 4.03 1.99
CA GLY A 66 8.76 4.63 2.93
C GLY A 66 9.57 3.57 3.67
N ARG A 67 8.91 2.53 4.21
CA ARG A 67 9.57 1.40 4.88
C ARG A 67 10.44 0.60 3.92
N PHE A 68 9.92 0.25 2.75
CA PHE A 68 10.61 -0.49 1.72
C PHE A 68 11.90 0.21 1.26
N ILE A 69 11.84 1.50 0.94
CA ILE A 69 12.99 2.30 0.51
C ILE A 69 14.02 2.44 1.63
N ALA A 70 13.58 2.63 2.88
CA ALA A 70 14.48 2.71 4.03
C ALA A 70 15.26 1.40 4.20
N ALA A 71 14.61 0.24 4.09
CA ALA A 71 15.27 -1.06 4.18
C ALA A 71 16.30 -1.28 3.06
N LEU A 72 16.02 -0.81 1.83
CA LEU A 72 16.98 -0.86 0.72
C LEU A 72 18.25 -0.03 0.95
N GLY A 73 18.23 0.90 1.91
CA GLY A 73 19.40 1.71 2.28
C GLY A 73 20.51 0.95 2.99
N GLY A 74 20.26 -0.26 3.49
CA GLY A 74 21.26 -1.15 4.10
C GLY A 74 22.25 -1.74 3.09
N GLU A 75 23.10 -2.66 3.55
CA GLU A 75 24.19 -3.22 2.76
C GLU A 75 23.86 -4.61 2.20
N GLY A 76 24.44 -4.91 1.05
CA GLY A 76 24.45 -6.24 0.44
C GLY A 76 23.06 -6.81 0.13
N ILE A 77 22.98 -8.14 0.04
CA ILE A 77 21.73 -8.87 -0.24
C ILE A 77 20.76 -8.77 0.94
N GLU A 78 21.27 -8.66 2.17
CA GLU A 78 20.43 -8.57 3.36
C GLU A 78 19.50 -7.34 3.34
N ALA A 79 19.97 -6.19 2.85
CA ALA A 79 19.10 -5.03 2.64
C ALA A 79 17.92 -5.32 1.69
N GLY A 80 18.15 -6.13 0.66
CA GLY A 80 17.09 -6.60 -0.22
C GLY A 80 16.12 -7.54 0.48
N VAL A 81 16.64 -8.48 1.30
CA VAL A 81 15.80 -9.37 2.11
C VAL A 81 14.91 -8.56 3.06
N GLU A 82 15.48 -7.61 3.80
CA GLU A 82 14.71 -6.76 4.71
C GLU A 82 13.64 -5.93 3.97
N ALA A 83 13.98 -5.37 2.80
CA ALA A 83 13.01 -4.67 1.96
C ALA A 83 11.86 -5.59 1.49
N ALA A 84 12.17 -6.82 1.07
CA ALA A 84 11.17 -7.80 0.65
C ALA A 84 10.22 -8.17 1.80
N LEU A 85 10.76 -8.32 3.03
CA LEU A 85 10.01 -8.65 4.24
C LEU A 85 9.10 -7.50 4.72
N GLU A 86 9.33 -6.26 4.29
CA GLU A 86 8.40 -5.17 4.60
C GLU A 86 6.99 -5.42 4.05
N THR A 87 6.84 -6.18 2.95
CA THR A 87 5.50 -6.51 2.42
C THR A 87 4.66 -7.33 3.40
N PRO A 88 5.06 -8.52 3.87
CA PRO A 88 4.27 -9.27 4.84
C PRO A 88 4.22 -8.60 6.21
N ARG A 89 5.27 -7.90 6.65
CA ARG A 89 5.28 -7.14 7.91
C ARG A 89 4.25 -6.01 7.89
N PHE A 90 4.16 -5.26 6.79
CA PHE A 90 3.15 -4.22 6.63
C PHE A 90 1.73 -4.80 6.67
N CYS A 91 1.49 -5.92 5.97
CA CYS A 91 0.20 -6.59 5.98
C CYS A 91 -0.24 -7.04 7.37
N ARG A 92 0.69 -7.47 8.23
CA ARG A 92 0.40 -7.85 9.62
C ARG A 92 0.24 -6.66 10.56
N ALA A 93 1.08 -5.64 10.40
CA ALA A 93 1.06 -4.46 11.26
C ALA A 93 -0.13 -3.53 10.97
N GLU A 94 -0.56 -3.47 9.71
CA GLU A 94 -1.56 -2.56 9.20
C GLU A 94 -2.61 -3.30 8.35
N PRO A 95 -3.30 -4.31 8.91
CA PRO A 95 -4.15 -5.22 8.13
C PRO A 95 -5.24 -4.48 7.33
N ASP A 96 -5.91 -3.51 7.96
CA ASP A 96 -6.98 -2.74 7.29
C ASP A 96 -6.44 -1.86 6.15
N LEU A 97 -5.27 -1.27 6.31
CA LEU A 97 -4.63 -0.47 5.26
C LEU A 97 -4.08 -1.36 4.14
N ALA A 98 -3.55 -2.54 4.48
CA ALA A 98 -3.09 -3.50 3.48
C ALA A 98 -4.22 -3.94 2.53
N LEU A 99 -5.47 -4.01 3.02
CA LEU A 99 -6.64 -4.30 2.19
C LEU A 99 -6.82 -3.26 1.06
N LEU A 100 -6.51 -1.99 1.30
CA LEU A 100 -6.55 -0.96 0.26
C LEU A 100 -5.57 -1.27 -0.89
N LEU A 101 -4.38 -1.83 -0.59
CA LEU A 101 -3.39 -2.17 -1.61
C LEU A 101 -3.77 -3.43 -2.40
N VAL A 102 -4.55 -4.31 -1.83
CA VAL A 102 -4.96 -5.59 -2.45
C VAL A 102 -6.29 -5.47 -3.17
N CYS A 103 -7.27 -4.78 -2.56
CA CYS A 103 -8.65 -4.72 -3.05
C CYS A 103 -8.94 -3.50 -3.92
N CYS A 104 -8.15 -2.41 -3.80
CA CYS A 104 -8.38 -1.18 -4.54
C CYS A 104 -7.44 -1.08 -5.74
N ARG A 105 -7.99 -0.97 -6.95
CA ARG A 105 -7.20 -0.76 -8.18
C ARG A 105 -7.29 0.72 -8.60
N PRO A 106 -6.17 1.35 -9.02
CA PRO A 106 -6.20 2.72 -9.51
C PRO A 106 -7.27 2.99 -10.57
N SER A 107 -7.54 2.04 -11.46
CA SER A 107 -8.59 2.15 -12.48
C SER A 107 -10.02 2.29 -11.93
N GLU A 108 -10.25 1.91 -10.68
CA GLU A 108 -11.58 1.97 -10.04
C GLU A 108 -11.92 3.37 -9.50
N PHE A 109 -10.90 4.20 -9.25
CA PHE A 109 -11.09 5.55 -8.75
C PHE A 109 -10.50 6.65 -9.66
N LEU A 110 -9.70 6.30 -10.66
CA LEU A 110 -9.22 7.25 -11.70
C LEU A 110 -10.33 7.47 -12.75
N THR A 111 -11.43 8.04 -12.33
CA THR A 111 -12.57 8.40 -13.16
C THR A 111 -12.59 9.91 -13.41
N GLU A 112 -13.54 10.41 -14.19
CA GLU A 112 -13.73 11.84 -14.41
C GLU A 112 -14.04 12.62 -13.11
N ASN A 113 -14.54 11.94 -12.08
CA ASN A 113 -14.89 12.53 -10.80
C ASN A 113 -13.72 12.65 -9.81
N VAL A 114 -12.54 12.09 -10.14
CA VAL A 114 -11.36 12.24 -9.28
C VAL A 114 -10.74 13.62 -9.49
N PRO A 115 -10.41 14.37 -8.43
CA PRO A 115 -9.67 15.61 -8.57
C PRO A 115 -8.32 15.41 -9.29
N ALA A 116 -7.98 16.29 -10.24
CA ALA A 116 -6.81 16.15 -11.12
C ALA A 116 -5.48 15.97 -10.37
N GLU A 117 -5.35 16.56 -9.19
CA GLU A 117 -4.18 16.41 -8.31
C GLU A 117 -3.92 14.96 -7.91
N TYR A 118 -4.98 14.18 -7.65
CA TYR A 118 -4.85 12.76 -7.30
C TYR A 118 -4.40 11.93 -8.50
N ALA A 119 -4.92 12.18 -9.70
CA ALA A 119 -4.52 11.49 -10.91
C ALA A 119 -3.01 11.65 -11.19
N GLN A 120 -2.48 12.88 -11.04
CA GLN A 120 -1.05 13.15 -11.19
C GLN A 120 -0.20 12.44 -10.12
N ARG A 121 -0.64 12.44 -8.86
CA ARG A 121 0.06 11.74 -7.77
C ARG A 121 0.10 10.23 -8.00
N VAL A 122 -1.02 9.62 -8.41
CA VAL A 122 -1.09 8.18 -8.73
C VAL A 122 -0.16 7.82 -9.88
N ALA A 123 -0.14 8.62 -10.96
CA ALA A 123 0.77 8.40 -12.09
C ALA A 123 2.26 8.44 -11.69
N GLY A 124 2.58 9.23 -10.66
CA GLY A 124 3.96 9.41 -10.18
C GLY A 124 4.38 8.50 -9.02
N VAL A 125 3.45 7.79 -8.39
CA VAL A 125 3.66 7.13 -7.10
C VAL A 125 4.83 6.14 -7.07
N ASN A 126 5.06 5.41 -8.15
CA ASN A 126 6.09 4.37 -8.21
C ASN A 126 7.48 4.87 -8.62
N ARG A 127 7.66 6.15 -8.97
CA ARG A 127 8.96 6.68 -9.42
C ARG A 127 10.06 6.52 -8.38
N ARG A 128 9.77 6.85 -7.12
CA ARG A 128 10.76 6.75 -6.03
C ARG A 128 11.22 5.30 -5.80
N VAL A 129 10.29 4.35 -5.81
CA VAL A 129 10.61 2.92 -5.68
C VAL A 129 11.43 2.43 -6.87
N ALA A 130 11.05 2.82 -8.08
CA ALA A 130 11.79 2.44 -9.30
C ALA A 130 13.24 2.94 -9.26
N THR A 131 13.46 4.19 -8.81
CA THR A 131 14.80 4.75 -8.62
C THR A 131 15.57 3.98 -7.55
N ALA A 132 15.00 3.78 -6.36
CA ALA A 132 15.65 3.06 -5.26
C ALA A 132 16.02 1.61 -5.64
N LEU A 133 15.14 0.91 -6.36
CA LEU A 133 15.42 -0.44 -6.87
C LEU A 133 16.56 -0.44 -7.91
N SER A 134 16.60 0.55 -8.80
CA SER A 134 17.68 0.65 -9.81
C SER A 134 19.03 0.93 -9.15
N GLU A 135 19.07 1.81 -8.15
CA GLU A 135 20.26 2.11 -7.37
C GLU A 135 20.73 0.89 -6.56
N TYR A 136 19.80 0.19 -5.91
CA TYR A 136 20.08 -1.04 -5.19
C TYR A 136 20.65 -2.11 -6.13
N ALA A 137 20.01 -2.39 -7.26
CA ALA A 137 20.44 -3.38 -8.24
C ALA A 137 21.88 -3.10 -8.73
N ARG A 138 22.19 -1.83 -9.03
CA ARG A 138 23.54 -1.40 -9.41
C ARG A 138 24.55 -1.62 -8.28
N ARG A 139 24.18 -1.28 -7.04
CA ARG A 139 25.07 -1.40 -5.87
C ARG A 139 25.47 -2.83 -5.58
N ILE A 140 24.54 -3.79 -5.74
CA ILE A 140 24.84 -5.22 -5.52
C ILE A 140 25.30 -5.96 -6.78
N GLY A 141 25.38 -5.28 -7.94
CA GLY A 141 25.82 -5.87 -9.21
C GLY A 141 24.85 -6.92 -9.77
N ARG A 142 23.54 -6.77 -9.56
CA ARG A 142 22.53 -7.72 -10.05
C ARG A 142 21.57 -7.08 -11.06
N PRO A 143 21.01 -7.89 -11.99
CA PRO A 143 20.03 -7.39 -12.96
C PRO A 143 18.81 -6.77 -12.25
N LEU A 144 18.37 -5.60 -12.72
CA LEU A 144 17.19 -4.93 -12.17
C LEU A 144 15.94 -5.82 -12.19
N LEU A 145 15.78 -6.65 -13.23
CA LEU A 145 14.65 -7.58 -13.31
C LEU A 145 14.67 -8.60 -12.17
N ALA A 146 15.85 -9.17 -11.86
CA ALA A 146 15.99 -10.09 -10.74
C ALA A 146 15.63 -9.42 -9.40
N CYS A 147 16.12 -8.19 -9.17
CA CYS A 147 15.76 -7.42 -7.98
C CYS A 147 14.25 -7.12 -7.91
N ARG A 148 13.61 -6.76 -9.01
CA ARG A 148 12.16 -6.51 -9.06
C ARG A 148 11.35 -7.76 -8.74
N LEU A 149 11.72 -8.91 -9.30
CA LEU A 149 11.05 -10.19 -9.01
C LEU A 149 11.26 -10.60 -7.55
N ALA A 150 12.51 -10.57 -7.07
CA ALA A 150 12.84 -10.98 -5.71
C ALA A 150 12.18 -10.08 -4.64
N LEU A 151 12.29 -8.76 -4.79
CA LEU A 151 11.92 -7.82 -3.72
C LEU A 151 10.47 -7.34 -3.78
N VAL A 152 9.82 -7.44 -4.94
CA VAL A 152 8.43 -7.01 -5.12
C VAL A 152 7.53 -8.16 -5.55
N GLY A 153 7.91 -8.88 -6.59
CA GLY A 153 7.09 -9.93 -7.19
C GLY A 153 6.77 -11.07 -6.22
N TYR A 154 7.78 -11.67 -5.62
CA TYR A 154 7.58 -12.82 -4.70
C TYR A 154 6.83 -12.43 -3.43
N PRO A 155 7.22 -11.36 -2.69
CA PRO A 155 6.47 -10.97 -1.50
C PRO A 155 5.02 -10.61 -1.79
N LEU A 156 4.76 -9.88 -2.87
CA LEU A 156 3.40 -9.50 -3.25
C LEU A 156 2.57 -10.72 -3.66
N GLY A 157 3.16 -11.67 -4.39
CA GLY A 157 2.51 -12.94 -4.73
C GLY A 157 2.19 -13.75 -3.48
N ALA A 158 3.13 -13.86 -2.55
CA ALA A 158 2.95 -14.60 -1.30
C ALA A 158 1.82 -14.05 -0.44
N VAL A 159 1.76 -12.74 -0.18
CA VAL A 159 0.70 -12.15 0.66
C VAL A 159 -0.68 -12.24 0.01
N ARG A 160 -0.76 -12.22 -1.32
CA ARG A 160 -2.02 -12.36 -2.07
C ARG A 160 -2.67 -13.74 -1.95
N LEU A 161 -1.93 -14.77 -1.53
CA LEU A 161 -2.51 -16.08 -1.23
C LEU A 161 -3.43 -16.05 -0.01
N PHE A 162 -3.23 -15.09 0.88
CA PHE A 162 -3.97 -14.97 2.15
C PHE A 162 -4.97 -13.83 2.13
N LEU A 163 -4.55 -12.64 1.71
CA LEU A 163 -5.43 -11.47 1.69
C LEU A 163 -6.44 -11.54 0.53
N PRO A 164 -7.64 -11.01 0.73
CA PRO A 164 -8.14 -10.31 1.93
C PRO A 164 -8.74 -11.21 3.01
N ARG A 165 -8.83 -12.52 2.78
CA ARG A 165 -9.65 -13.45 3.59
C ARG A 165 -8.97 -13.94 4.86
N GLN A 166 -7.64 -13.94 4.91
CA GLN A 166 -6.86 -14.50 6.00
C GLN A 166 -5.71 -13.57 6.40
N LYS A 167 -5.24 -13.71 7.63
CA LYS A 167 -4.01 -13.03 8.05
C LYS A 167 -2.80 -13.68 7.37
N VAL A 168 -1.80 -12.87 7.03
CA VAL A 168 -0.53 -13.37 6.48
C VAL A 168 0.27 -14.07 7.59
N PRO A 169 0.54 -15.38 7.47
CA PRO A 169 1.30 -16.13 8.48
C PRO A 169 2.74 -15.62 8.59
N ILE A 170 3.35 -15.79 9.78
CA ILE A 170 4.75 -15.38 10.02
C ILE A 170 5.73 -16.26 9.26
N GLU A 171 5.38 -17.50 9.00
CA GLU A 171 6.18 -18.48 8.26
C GLU A 171 6.48 -18.06 6.82
N VAL A 172 5.66 -17.17 6.26
CA VAL A 172 5.88 -16.59 4.92
C VAL A 172 7.19 -15.82 4.86
N ASP A 173 7.66 -15.24 5.96
CA ASP A 173 8.88 -14.45 6.02
C ASP A 173 10.12 -15.30 5.67
N ASP A 174 10.22 -16.50 6.22
CA ASP A 174 11.34 -17.43 5.93
C ASP A 174 11.34 -17.90 4.47
N LEU A 175 10.17 -18.15 3.90
CA LEU A 175 10.03 -18.53 2.50
C LEU A 175 10.42 -17.39 1.55
N ILE A 176 10.00 -16.16 1.86
CA ILE A 176 10.40 -14.98 1.09
C ILE A 176 11.91 -14.77 1.19
N ARG A 177 12.50 -14.84 2.40
CA ARG A 177 13.95 -14.73 2.60
C ARG A 177 14.72 -15.70 1.71
N LYS A 178 14.37 -16.98 1.76
CA LYS A 178 15.01 -18.03 0.96
C LYS A 178 14.89 -17.76 -0.55
N ALA A 179 13.73 -17.33 -1.01
CA ALA A 179 13.49 -17.01 -2.43
C ALA A 179 14.33 -15.79 -2.88
N VAL A 180 14.40 -14.74 -2.06
CA VAL A 180 15.23 -13.56 -2.34
C VAL A 180 16.71 -13.93 -2.42
N GLU A 181 17.21 -14.64 -1.41
CA GLU A 181 18.62 -15.08 -1.37
C GLU A 181 18.98 -15.96 -2.56
N ALA A 182 18.13 -16.92 -2.91
CA ALA A 182 18.35 -17.80 -4.06
C ALA A 182 18.38 -17.03 -5.40
N THR A 183 17.62 -15.94 -5.51
CA THR A 183 17.53 -15.14 -6.74
C THR A 183 18.67 -14.13 -6.87
N LEU A 184 19.18 -13.61 -5.73
CA LEU A 184 20.17 -12.52 -5.70
C LEU A 184 21.60 -13.00 -5.39
N ARG A 185 21.82 -14.24 -5.04
CA ARG A 185 23.17 -14.88 -4.98
C ARG A 185 23.67 -15.23 -6.37
#